data_864990943f2b3b603fe434ad2f0aa8d1
#
_entry.id   864990943f2b3b603fe434ad2f0aa8d1
#
_cell.length_a   1.000
_cell.length_b   1.000
_cell.length_c   1.000
_cell.angle_alpha   90.00
_cell.angle_beta   90.00
_cell.angle_gamma   90.00
#
_symmetry.space_group_name_H-M   'P 1'
#
loop_
_entity.id
_entity.type
_entity.pdbx_description
1 polymer ?
#
loop_
_entity_poly.entity_id
_entity_poly.type
_entity_poly.pdbx_seq_one_letter_code
_entity_poly.pdbx_strand_id
1 'polypeptide(L)'
;MDYAMKVAGADKLATGHYARIDRDPASGVFRMLKGIDTGKDQTYFLCQLGQAQLEKTLFPIGDLPKSEVRRLAQAHHLITAGKKDSTGICFIGERNFRQFLSRYLPAKPGLIKDLSGSVKGRHNGLMY
;
A
#
# COMPACT_ATOMS: atom_id res chain seq x y z
N MET A 1 14.34 4.03 -7.16
CA MET A 1 15.54 3.93 -6.30
C MET A 1 16.81 4.38 -7.02
N ASP A 2 17.10 3.89 -8.22
CA ASP A 2 18.31 4.22 -8.97
C ASP A 2 18.56 5.72 -9.15
N TYR A 3 17.53 6.49 -9.44
CA TYR A 3 17.65 7.95 -9.54
C TYR A 3 18.12 8.57 -8.21
N ALA A 4 17.52 8.18 -7.09
CA ALA A 4 17.91 8.72 -5.79
C ALA A 4 19.37 8.40 -5.44
N MET A 5 19.82 7.18 -5.70
CA MET A 5 21.19 6.75 -5.37
C MET A 5 22.23 7.29 -6.36
N LYS A 6 21.97 7.17 -7.67
CA LYS A 6 22.97 7.45 -8.70
C LYS A 6 22.99 8.91 -9.17
N VAL A 7 21.84 9.59 -9.15
CA VAL A 7 21.71 10.96 -9.65
C VAL A 7 21.67 11.97 -8.52
N ALA A 8 20.87 11.73 -7.50
CA ALA A 8 20.76 12.63 -6.34
C ALA A 8 21.80 12.37 -5.24
N GLY A 9 22.62 11.33 -5.36
CA GLY A 9 23.68 11.00 -4.40
C GLY A 9 23.17 10.63 -3.01
N ALA A 10 21.94 10.13 -2.91
CA ALA A 10 21.35 9.77 -1.62
C ALA A 10 21.90 8.43 -1.10
N ASP A 11 22.15 8.34 0.20
CA ASP A 11 22.55 7.09 0.85
C ASP A 11 21.36 6.14 1.06
N LYS A 12 20.18 6.71 1.32
CA LYS A 12 18.95 5.96 1.57
C LYS A 12 17.73 6.67 1.00
N LEU A 13 16.68 5.90 0.75
CA LEU A 13 15.37 6.39 0.32
C LEU A 13 14.35 6.16 1.43
N ALA A 14 13.80 7.24 2.00
CA ALA A 14 12.69 7.17 2.93
C ALA A 14 11.36 7.29 2.20
N THR A 15 10.38 6.44 2.56
CA THR A 15 9.04 6.48 1.98
C THR A 15 7.97 6.36 3.06
N GLY A 16 6.77 6.89 2.77
CA GLY A 16 5.62 6.86 3.68
C GLY A 16 4.80 5.56 3.64
N HIS A 17 5.38 4.43 3.26
CA HIS A 17 4.69 3.15 3.30
C HIS A 17 4.60 2.61 4.73
N TYR A 18 3.45 2.01 5.06
CA TYR A 18 3.24 1.27 6.31
C TYR A 18 3.83 -0.13 6.18
N ALA A 19 5.13 -0.21 6.28
CA ALA A 19 5.94 -1.42 6.28
C ALA A 19 7.11 -1.23 7.23
N ARG A 20 7.81 -2.30 7.60
CA ARG A 20 9.00 -2.25 8.45
C ARG A 20 10.13 -3.06 7.83
N ILE A 21 11.33 -2.71 8.17
CA ILE A 21 12.52 -3.48 7.80
C ILE A 21 13.26 -3.85 9.08
N ASP A 22 13.64 -5.10 9.16
CA ASP A 22 14.51 -5.63 10.17
C ASP A 22 15.70 -6.31 9.49
N ARG A 23 16.84 -6.41 10.18
CA ARG A 23 18.01 -7.15 9.72
C ARG A 23 18.29 -8.29 10.68
N ASP A 24 18.26 -9.49 10.16
CA ASP A 24 18.61 -10.68 10.93
C ASP A 24 20.08 -10.59 11.41
N PRO A 25 20.34 -10.62 12.72
CA PRO A 25 21.69 -10.41 13.25
C PRO A 25 22.65 -11.57 12.94
N ALA A 26 22.14 -12.76 12.70
CA ALA A 26 22.96 -13.94 12.44
C ALA A 26 23.33 -14.06 10.96
N SER A 27 22.38 -13.87 10.07
CA SER A 27 22.58 -14.02 8.62
C SER A 27 22.88 -12.71 7.90
N GLY A 28 22.58 -11.57 8.54
CA GLY A 28 22.65 -10.25 7.91
C GLY A 28 21.56 -9.97 6.88
N VAL A 29 20.62 -10.89 6.68
CA VAL A 29 19.53 -10.78 5.71
C VAL A 29 18.49 -9.74 6.15
N PHE A 30 18.11 -8.85 5.24
CA PHE A 30 17.02 -7.91 5.46
C PHE A 30 15.67 -8.61 5.32
N ARG A 31 14.78 -8.40 6.30
CA ARG A 31 13.42 -8.92 6.32
C ARG A 31 12.44 -7.76 6.22
N MET A 32 11.50 -7.84 5.30
CA MET A 32 10.38 -6.91 5.25
C MET A 32 9.25 -7.44 6.14
N LEU A 33 8.81 -6.63 7.08
CA LEU A 33 7.77 -6.94 8.05
C LEU A 33 6.55 -6.06 7.80
N LYS A 34 5.37 -6.57 8.16
CA LYS A 34 4.13 -5.77 8.12
C LYS A 34 4.24 -4.55 9.04
N GLY A 35 3.62 -3.45 8.62
CA GLY A 35 3.40 -2.31 9.49
C GLY A 35 2.61 -2.71 10.74
N ILE A 36 2.77 -1.99 11.86
CA ILE A 36 2.02 -2.30 13.08
C ILE A 36 0.53 -1.97 12.94
N ASP A 37 0.16 -1.00 12.11
CA ASP A 37 -1.23 -0.72 11.74
C ASP A 37 -1.69 -1.71 10.67
N THR A 38 -2.33 -2.79 11.09
CA THR A 38 -2.77 -3.88 10.19
C THR A 38 -3.82 -3.41 9.17
N GLY A 39 -4.59 -2.35 9.49
CA GLY A 39 -5.54 -1.74 8.56
C GLY A 39 -4.90 -0.86 7.50
N LYS A 40 -3.60 -0.57 7.64
CA LYS A 40 -2.82 0.29 6.72
C LYS A 40 -1.59 -0.42 6.14
N ASP A 41 -1.37 -1.68 6.46
CA ASP A 41 -0.23 -2.45 5.93
C ASP A 41 -0.16 -2.39 4.41
N GLN A 42 1.03 -2.09 3.90
CA GLN A 42 1.29 -1.92 2.47
C GLN A 42 2.41 -2.83 1.95
N THR A 43 2.81 -3.84 2.73
CA THR A 43 3.89 -4.75 2.34
C THR A 43 3.63 -5.48 1.03
N TYR A 44 2.35 -5.74 0.70
CA TYR A 44 1.97 -6.38 -0.56
C TYR A 44 2.37 -5.57 -1.80
N PHE A 45 2.40 -4.23 -1.72
CA PHE A 45 2.89 -3.37 -2.79
C PHE A 45 4.40 -3.43 -2.97
N LEU A 46 5.11 -3.87 -1.95
CA LEU A 46 6.56 -3.83 -1.86
C LEU A 46 7.20 -5.20 -2.14
N CYS A 47 6.41 -6.18 -2.58
CA CYS A 47 6.84 -7.57 -2.81
C CYS A 47 7.98 -7.74 -3.83
N GLN A 48 8.26 -6.72 -4.64
CA GLN A 48 9.35 -6.71 -5.61
C GLN A 48 10.70 -6.24 -5.03
N LEU A 49 10.73 -5.78 -3.77
CA LEU A 49 11.97 -5.30 -3.16
C LEU A 49 12.88 -6.47 -2.77
N GLY A 50 14.07 -6.53 -3.35
CA GLY A 50 15.12 -7.46 -2.97
C GLY A 50 16.05 -6.88 -1.90
N GLN A 51 17.08 -7.63 -1.51
CA GLN A 51 18.02 -7.29 -0.44
C GLN A 51 18.70 -5.94 -0.64
N ALA A 52 19.19 -5.67 -1.86
CA ALA A 52 19.86 -4.41 -2.18
C ALA A 52 18.95 -3.18 -2.05
N GLN A 53 17.65 -3.32 -2.36
CA GLN A 53 16.68 -2.26 -2.17
C GLN A 53 16.30 -2.10 -0.71
N LEU A 54 16.08 -3.19 0.02
CA LEU A 54 15.74 -3.15 1.45
C LEU A 54 16.85 -2.50 2.27
N GLU A 55 18.12 -2.80 1.99
CA GLU A 55 19.27 -2.17 2.62
C GLU A 55 19.25 -0.63 2.51
N LYS A 56 18.77 -0.12 1.39
CA LYS A 56 18.75 1.32 1.07
C LYS A 56 17.41 2.01 1.34
N THR A 57 16.42 1.29 1.89
CA THR A 57 15.08 1.82 2.15
C THR A 57 14.84 2.08 3.63
N LEU A 58 14.10 3.15 3.93
CA LEU A 58 13.58 3.46 5.26
C LEU A 58 12.05 3.60 5.19
N PHE A 59 11.36 3.04 6.19
CA PHE A 59 9.92 3.19 6.40
C PHE A 59 9.65 3.88 7.74
N PRO A 60 9.79 5.21 7.83
CA PRO A 60 9.75 5.94 9.11
C PRO A 60 8.43 5.82 9.88
N ILE A 61 7.34 5.48 9.19
CA ILE A 61 6.00 5.39 9.79
C ILE A 61 5.52 3.95 9.99
N GLY A 62 6.35 2.96 9.70
CA GLY A 62 5.98 1.54 9.79
C GLY A 62 5.67 1.08 11.22
N ASP A 63 6.28 1.71 12.21
CA ASP A 63 6.07 1.44 13.64
C ASP A 63 5.05 2.38 14.30
N LEU A 64 4.25 3.09 13.50
CA LEU A 64 3.24 4.02 13.99
C LEU A 64 1.85 3.66 13.47
N PRO A 65 0.80 3.71 14.31
CA PRO A 65 -0.56 3.68 13.83
C PRO A 65 -0.89 4.97 13.05
N LYS A 66 -1.81 4.90 12.10
CA LYS A 66 -2.21 6.05 11.27
C LYS A 66 -2.68 7.25 12.08
N SER A 67 -3.36 7.03 13.20
CA SER A 67 -3.80 8.07 14.12
C SER A 67 -2.62 8.87 14.66
N GLU A 68 -1.53 8.20 15.05
CA GLU A 68 -0.34 8.83 15.56
C GLU A 68 0.40 9.62 14.46
N VAL A 69 0.51 9.07 13.25
CA VAL A 69 1.07 9.78 12.11
C VAL A 69 0.31 11.08 11.83
N ARG A 70 -1.04 11.06 11.91
CA ARG A 70 -1.87 12.26 11.76
C ARG A 70 -1.65 13.26 12.89
N ARG A 71 -1.58 12.78 14.13
CA ARG A 71 -1.30 13.64 15.29
C ARG A 71 0.04 14.36 15.14
N LEU A 72 1.09 13.64 14.74
CA LEU A 72 2.40 14.22 14.47
C LEU A 72 2.35 15.25 13.33
N ALA A 73 1.68 14.91 12.22
CA ALA A 73 1.54 15.82 11.10
C ALA A 73 0.83 17.12 11.48
N GLN A 74 -0.20 17.05 12.33
CA GLN A 74 -0.89 18.24 12.88
C GLN A 74 0.02 19.04 13.82
N ALA A 75 0.72 18.37 14.74
CA ALA A 75 1.62 19.00 15.68
C ALA A 75 2.77 19.77 14.99
N HIS A 76 3.22 19.27 13.84
CA HIS A 76 4.24 19.91 13.01
C HIS A 76 3.68 20.79 11.90
N HIS A 77 2.38 21.11 11.93
CA HIS A 77 1.70 22.00 10.97
C HIS A 77 1.93 21.61 9.50
N LEU A 78 2.02 20.31 9.22
CA LEU A 78 2.20 19.84 7.85
C LEU A 78 0.92 20.09 7.03
N ILE A 79 1.06 20.70 5.85
CA ILE A 79 -0.05 21.04 4.94
C ILE A 79 -0.93 19.82 4.61
N THR A 80 -0.33 18.64 4.58
CA THR A 80 -1.02 17.38 4.26
C THR A 80 -1.71 16.73 5.46
N ALA A 81 -1.62 17.28 6.67
CA ALA A 81 -2.18 16.68 7.90
C ALA A 81 -3.69 16.36 7.80
N GLY A 82 -4.46 17.25 7.14
CA GLY A 82 -5.90 17.11 6.93
C GLY A 82 -6.29 16.35 5.65
N LYS A 83 -5.33 15.91 4.84
CA LYS A 83 -5.63 15.22 3.58
C LYS A 83 -6.33 13.88 3.84
N LYS A 84 -7.43 13.63 3.13
CA LYS A 84 -8.13 12.34 3.18
C LYS A 84 -7.22 11.21 2.69
N ASP A 85 -7.42 10.02 3.24
CA ASP A 85 -6.73 8.83 2.74
C ASP A 85 -7.16 8.56 1.30
N SER A 86 -6.22 8.14 0.47
CA SER A 86 -6.55 7.69 -0.88
C SER A 86 -7.43 6.43 -0.79
N THR A 87 -8.61 6.49 -1.40
CA THR A 87 -9.58 5.39 -1.46
C THR A 87 -9.51 4.75 -2.85
N GLY A 88 -8.38 4.16 -3.21
CA GLY A 88 -8.25 3.55 -4.53
C GLY A 88 -6.82 3.14 -4.84
N ILE A 89 -6.64 2.53 -6.00
CA ILE A 89 -5.32 2.14 -6.49
C ILE A 89 -4.54 3.42 -6.88
N CYS A 90 -3.36 3.60 -6.34
CA CYS A 90 -2.55 4.82 -6.41
C CYS A 90 -2.31 5.37 -7.84
N PHE A 91 -2.40 4.53 -8.86
CA PHE A 91 -2.13 4.90 -10.26
C PHE A 91 -3.38 5.36 -11.04
N ILE A 92 -4.58 5.16 -10.50
CA ILE A 92 -5.85 5.46 -11.20
C ILE A 92 -6.36 6.85 -10.85
N GLY A 93 -5.87 7.45 -9.76
CA GLY A 93 -6.34 8.72 -9.21
C GLY A 93 -7.74 8.61 -8.58
N GLU A 94 -8.31 9.76 -8.19
CA GLU A 94 -9.65 9.84 -7.60
C GLU A 94 -10.72 9.65 -8.69
N ARG A 95 -10.92 8.42 -9.13
CA ARG A 95 -11.98 8.07 -10.08
C ARG A 95 -12.89 7.02 -9.47
N ASN A 96 -14.15 7.05 -9.88
CA ASN A 96 -15.05 5.95 -9.55
C ASN A 96 -14.52 4.67 -10.23
N PHE A 97 -14.02 3.75 -9.42
CA PHE A 97 -13.37 2.51 -9.88
C PHE A 97 -14.27 1.70 -10.83
N ARG A 98 -15.56 1.63 -10.53
CA ARG A 98 -16.54 0.95 -11.38
C ARG A 98 -16.64 1.62 -12.77
N GLN A 99 -16.75 2.94 -12.83
CA GLN A 99 -16.80 3.68 -14.09
C GLN A 99 -15.50 3.56 -14.88
N PHE A 100 -14.37 3.53 -14.20
CA PHE A 100 -13.08 3.31 -14.85
C PHE A 100 -13.01 1.92 -15.46
N LEU A 101 -13.30 0.85 -14.71
CA LEU A 101 -13.22 -0.51 -15.20
C LEU A 101 -14.24 -0.82 -16.31
N SER A 102 -15.43 -0.25 -16.24
CA SER A 102 -16.48 -0.52 -17.25
C SER A 102 -16.11 -0.08 -18.67
N ARG A 103 -15.10 0.77 -18.82
CA ARG A 103 -14.57 1.17 -20.14
C ARG A 103 -13.72 0.07 -20.79
N TYR A 104 -13.15 -0.80 -20.00
CA TYR A 104 -12.23 -1.85 -20.47
C TYR A 104 -12.82 -3.25 -20.34
N LEU A 105 -13.64 -3.45 -19.32
CA LEU A 105 -14.23 -4.74 -18.98
C LEU A 105 -15.76 -4.60 -18.95
N PRO A 106 -16.48 -5.21 -19.92
CA PRO A 106 -17.93 -5.15 -19.92
C PRO A 106 -18.48 -5.88 -18.68
N ALA A 107 -19.35 -5.21 -17.94
CA ALA A 107 -20.01 -5.80 -16.79
C ALA A 107 -20.98 -6.89 -17.25
N LYS A 108 -20.79 -8.11 -16.75
CA LYS A 108 -21.70 -9.25 -16.94
C LYS A 108 -22.31 -9.61 -15.57
N PRO A 109 -23.54 -9.17 -15.28
CA PRO A 109 -24.22 -9.58 -14.06
C PRO A 109 -24.42 -11.09 -13.99
N GLY A 110 -24.31 -11.64 -12.79
CA GLY A 110 -24.47 -13.07 -12.58
C GLY A 110 -25.01 -13.42 -11.20
N LEU A 111 -25.15 -14.70 -10.91
CA LEU A 111 -25.61 -15.22 -9.64
C LEU A 111 -24.42 -15.59 -8.76
N ILE A 112 -24.50 -15.18 -7.48
CA ILE A 112 -23.61 -15.67 -6.43
C ILE A 112 -24.22 -16.95 -5.88
N LYS A 113 -23.49 -18.06 -5.96
CA LYS A 113 -23.92 -19.38 -5.48
C LYS A 113 -22.94 -19.91 -4.43
N ASP A 114 -23.45 -20.67 -3.47
CA ASP A 114 -22.61 -21.45 -2.57
C ASP A 114 -22.14 -22.77 -3.23
N LEU A 115 -21.33 -23.54 -2.49
CA LEU A 115 -20.81 -24.82 -2.95
C LEU A 115 -21.89 -25.87 -3.23
N SER A 116 -23.10 -25.72 -2.64
CA SER A 116 -24.26 -26.58 -2.91
C SER A 116 -25.04 -26.16 -4.16
N GLY A 117 -24.66 -25.02 -4.80
CA GLY A 117 -25.35 -24.46 -5.95
C GLY A 117 -26.51 -23.54 -5.61
N SER A 118 -26.83 -23.35 -4.32
CA SER A 118 -27.91 -22.46 -3.88
C SER A 118 -27.57 -21.00 -4.14
N VAL A 119 -28.55 -20.25 -4.67
CA VAL A 119 -28.37 -18.82 -4.96
C VAL A 119 -28.36 -18.01 -3.66
N LYS A 120 -27.27 -17.26 -3.42
CA LYS A 120 -27.10 -16.37 -2.26
C LYS A 120 -27.25 -14.88 -2.61
N GLY A 121 -27.17 -14.54 -3.89
CA GLY A 121 -27.30 -13.15 -4.33
C GLY A 121 -26.99 -12.97 -5.81
N ARG A 122 -26.80 -11.71 -6.20
CA ARG A 122 -26.38 -11.34 -7.56
C ARG A 122 -25.20 -10.37 -7.49
N HIS A 123 -24.26 -10.49 -8.42
CA HIS A 123 -23.18 -9.52 -8.63
C HIS A 123 -23.41 -8.76 -9.95
N ASN A 124 -22.85 -7.57 -10.03
CA ASN A 124 -22.96 -6.71 -11.24
C ASN A 124 -21.81 -6.96 -12.24
N GLY A 125 -20.89 -7.82 -11.92
CA GLY A 125 -19.71 -8.17 -12.70
C GLY A 125 -18.64 -8.77 -11.78
N LEU A 126 -17.85 -9.73 -12.26
CA LEU A 126 -16.81 -10.40 -11.45
C LEU A 126 -15.63 -9.48 -11.09
N MET A 127 -15.51 -8.34 -11.75
CA MET A 127 -14.44 -7.36 -11.53
C MET A 127 -14.74 -6.34 -10.40
N TYR A 128 -15.91 -6.42 -9.77
CA TYR A 128 -16.33 -5.47 -8.72
C TYR A 128 -16.35 -6.13 -7.35
#